data_9b0bcb82de689761e1276184cd1b8f43
#
_entry.id   9b0bcb82de689761e1276184cd1b8f43
#
_cell.length_a   1.000
_cell.length_b   1.000
_cell.length_c   1.000
_cell.angle_alpha   90.00
_cell.angle_beta   90.00
_cell.angle_gamma   90.00
#
_symmetry.space_group_name_H-M   'P 1'
#
loop_
_entity.id
_entity.type
_entity.pdbx_description
1 polymer ?
#
loop_
_entity_poly.entity_id
_entity_poly.type
_entity_poly.pdbx_seq_one_letter_code
_entity_poly.pdbx_strand_id
1 'polypeptide(L)'
;MTAHDGKKRLTDVADTEQLLRIVQSIPSPKAEPFRAWLAQVGRERIEETIDPELTIERALETYLKKGYTREWINQRLQAIQVRKELTDEWDARGVQKGVEYAILTDEISRAWSGMSTRQYKNLKGLTKENLRDNMTTLELVLNMLAEATTTEISKQKAPATLSENIDVARAGGKVAGDARKAIETQTGVPVITSKNAAQLSELVTNLLEDAGNKEK
;
A
#
# COMPACT_ATOMS: atom_id res chain seq x y z
N MET A 1 -24.73 -4.24 19.52
CA MET A 1 -24.28 -5.45 18.79
C MET A 1 -25.35 -6.51 18.79
N THR A 2 -25.44 -7.35 17.76
CA THR A 2 -26.31 -8.53 17.77
C THR A 2 -25.48 -9.70 18.30
N ALA A 3 -25.91 -10.30 19.42
CA ALA A 3 -25.22 -11.43 20.02
C ALA A 3 -25.48 -12.72 19.24
N HIS A 4 -24.72 -13.79 19.51
CA HIS A 4 -24.84 -15.08 18.83
C HIS A 4 -26.26 -15.71 18.95
N ASP A 5 -27.01 -15.32 19.98
CA ASP A 5 -28.40 -15.72 20.22
C ASP A 5 -29.44 -14.86 19.48
N GLY A 6 -28.99 -13.99 18.57
CA GLY A 6 -29.84 -13.10 17.76
C GLY A 6 -30.40 -11.86 18.49
N LYS A 7 -30.14 -11.72 19.80
CA LYS A 7 -30.63 -10.57 20.58
C LYS A 7 -29.74 -9.35 20.46
N LYS A 8 -30.34 -8.18 20.33
CA LYS A 8 -29.61 -6.90 20.37
C LYS A 8 -29.28 -6.54 21.82
N ARG A 9 -28.00 -6.36 22.12
CA ARG A 9 -27.49 -5.94 23.42
C ARG A 9 -26.68 -4.66 23.27
N LEU A 10 -26.79 -3.75 24.24
CA LEU A 10 -25.84 -2.67 24.43
C LEU A 10 -24.51 -3.32 24.78
N THR A 11 -23.46 -2.94 24.06
CA THR A 11 -22.10 -3.45 24.28
C THR A 11 -21.16 -2.25 24.23
N ASP A 12 -20.34 -2.12 25.25
CA ASP A 12 -19.27 -1.14 25.27
C ASP A 12 -18.26 -1.48 24.15
N VAL A 13 -17.81 -0.47 23.44
CA VAL A 13 -16.79 -0.58 22.40
C VAL A 13 -15.62 0.29 22.78
N ALA A 14 -14.42 -0.15 22.45
CA ALA A 14 -13.19 0.61 22.65
C ALA A 14 -12.39 0.62 21.35
N ASP A 15 -11.79 1.76 21.05
CA ASP A 15 -10.77 1.85 20.00
C ASP A 15 -9.43 1.28 20.48
N THR A 16 -8.43 1.25 19.59
CA THR A 16 -7.11 0.69 19.91
C THR A 16 -6.43 1.45 21.04
N GLU A 17 -6.55 2.79 21.09
CA GLU A 17 -5.94 3.59 22.16
C GLU A 17 -6.57 3.28 23.52
N GLN A 18 -7.91 3.22 23.56
CA GLN A 18 -8.65 2.89 24.76
C GLN A 18 -8.32 1.47 25.26
N LEU A 19 -8.21 0.49 24.34
CA LEU A 19 -7.79 -0.88 24.71
C LEU A 19 -6.39 -0.91 25.29
N LEU A 20 -5.44 -0.19 24.71
CA LEU A 20 -4.07 -0.09 25.24
C LEU A 20 -4.04 0.52 26.63
N ARG A 21 -4.85 1.56 26.91
CA ARG A 21 -5.00 2.16 28.24
C ARG A 21 -5.62 1.18 29.25
N ILE A 22 -6.67 0.45 28.86
CA ILE A 22 -7.31 -0.54 29.72
C ILE A 22 -6.31 -1.62 30.13
N VAL A 23 -5.55 -2.18 29.18
CA VAL A 23 -4.55 -3.22 29.48
C VAL A 23 -3.48 -2.73 30.45
N GLN A 24 -3.05 -1.48 30.35
CA GLN A 24 -2.09 -0.88 31.28
C GLN A 24 -2.64 -0.78 32.72
N SER A 25 -3.95 -0.60 32.88
CA SER A 25 -4.59 -0.48 34.20
C SER A 25 -4.91 -1.80 34.88
N ILE A 26 -4.81 -2.95 34.17
CA ILE A 26 -5.12 -4.26 34.71
C ILE A 26 -4.06 -4.68 35.75
N PRO A 27 -4.39 -4.85 37.04
CA PRO A 27 -3.42 -5.25 38.07
C PRO A 27 -3.19 -6.77 38.05
N SER A 28 -2.64 -7.29 36.93
CA SER A 28 -2.38 -8.72 36.76
C SER A 28 -0.95 -8.98 36.29
N PRO A 29 -0.23 -9.96 36.83
CA PRO A 29 1.05 -10.40 36.32
C PRO A 29 1.01 -10.84 34.86
N LYS A 30 -0.13 -11.31 34.36
CA LYS A 30 -0.31 -11.68 32.96
C LYS A 30 -0.28 -10.47 32.01
N ALA A 31 -0.53 -9.25 32.49
CA ALA A 31 -0.44 -8.03 31.71
C ALA A 31 1.00 -7.48 31.65
N GLU A 32 1.92 -7.97 32.47
CA GLU A 32 3.29 -7.46 32.57
C GLU A 32 4.10 -7.58 31.25
N PRO A 33 4.08 -8.71 30.52
CA PRO A 33 4.77 -8.79 29.24
C PRO A 33 4.28 -7.76 28.22
N PHE A 34 2.97 -7.43 28.26
CA PHE A 34 2.38 -6.44 27.40
C PHE A 34 2.79 -5.01 27.77
N ARG A 35 2.85 -4.70 29.08
CA ARG A 35 3.37 -3.40 29.57
C ARG A 35 4.83 -3.21 29.22
N ALA A 36 5.66 -4.24 29.37
CA ALA A 36 7.06 -4.22 28.97
C ALA A 36 7.21 -3.97 27.47
N TRP A 37 6.40 -4.63 26.66
CA TRP A 37 6.36 -4.39 25.20
C TRP A 37 5.95 -2.95 24.87
N LEU A 38 4.93 -2.38 25.52
CA LEU A 38 4.54 -0.97 25.31
C LEU A 38 5.65 0.00 25.71
N ALA A 39 6.33 -0.26 26.80
CA ALA A 39 7.49 0.56 27.23
C ALA A 39 8.63 0.50 26.20
N GLN A 40 8.90 -0.68 25.65
CA GLN A 40 9.86 -0.85 24.58
C GLN A 40 9.47 -0.05 23.33
N VAL A 41 8.22 -0.19 22.85
CA VAL A 41 7.71 0.55 21.68
C VAL A 41 7.79 2.07 21.92
N GLY A 42 7.46 2.53 23.13
CA GLY A 42 7.58 3.93 23.49
C GLY A 42 9.01 4.44 23.43
N ARG A 43 9.97 3.67 23.98
CA ARG A 43 11.40 3.99 23.92
C ARG A 43 11.90 4.04 22.48
N GLU A 44 11.61 3.03 21.69
CA GLU A 44 11.99 2.98 20.28
C GLU A 44 11.46 4.20 19.50
N ARG A 45 10.22 4.62 19.77
CA ARG A 45 9.65 5.81 19.14
C ARG A 45 10.35 7.11 19.54
N ILE A 46 10.81 7.20 20.78
CA ILE A 46 11.61 8.35 21.26
C ILE A 46 12.98 8.37 20.57
N GLU A 47 13.66 7.22 20.51
CA GLU A 47 14.95 7.06 19.83
C GLU A 47 14.86 7.44 18.35
N GLU A 48 13.80 7.05 17.65
CA GLU A 48 13.53 7.43 16.25
C GLU A 48 13.29 8.94 16.06
N THR A 49 12.81 9.62 17.06
CA THR A 49 12.65 11.08 17.00
C THR A 49 14.01 11.78 17.05
N ILE A 50 14.98 11.16 17.72
CA ILE A 50 16.37 11.64 17.82
C ILE A 50 17.18 11.23 16.58
N ASP A 51 16.99 9.99 16.12
CA ASP A 51 17.63 9.42 14.93
C ASP A 51 16.58 8.86 13.96
N PRO A 52 16.18 9.64 12.94
CA PRO A 52 15.16 9.21 11.97
C PRO A 52 15.58 8.01 11.09
N GLU A 53 16.87 7.67 11.00
CA GLU A 53 17.34 6.51 10.23
C GLU A 53 16.78 5.22 10.80
N LEU A 54 16.62 5.13 12.13
CA LEU A 54 16.03 3.99 12.82
C LEU A 54 14.58 3.68 12.33
N THR A 55 13.82 4.70 11.96
CA THR A 55 12.46 4.51 11.36
C THR A 55 12.57 3.82 10.00
N ILE A 56 13.56 4.21 9.19
CA ILE A 56 13.79 3.63 7.86
C ILE A 56 14.25 2.18 8.00
N GLU A 57 15.20 1.91 8.89
CA GLU A 57 15.70 0.56 9.17
C GLU A 57 14.57 -0.38 9.63
N ARG A 58 13.73 0.07 10.55
CA ARG A 58 12.57 -0.71 11.01
C ARG A 58 11.57 -0.99 9.88
N ALA A 59 11.31 -0.02 9.02
CA ALA A 59 10.44 -0.21 7.86
C ALA A 59 11.03 -1.28 6.92
N LEU A 60 12.34 -1.20 6.66
CA LEU A 60 13.08 -2.16 5.84
C LEU A 60 12.98 -3.58 6.42
N GLU A 61 13.30 -3.74 7.71
CA GLU A 61 13.18 -5.02 8.41
C GLU A 61 11.75 -5.59 8.36
N THR A 62 10.75 -4.73 8.52
CA THR A 62 9.35 -5.16 8.47
C THR A 62 8.99 -5.74 7.11
N TYR A 63 9.44 -5.14 6.01
CA TYR A 63 9.23 -5.68 4.68
C TYR A 63 10.03 -6.97 4.44
N LEU A 64 11.28 -7.03 4.89
CA LEU A 64 12.10 -8.26 4.81
C LEU A 64 11.45 -9.42 5.57
N LYS A 65 10.94 -9.19 6.80
CA LYS A 65 10.21 -10.19 7.60
C LYS A 65 8.90 -10.66 6.92
N LYS A 66 8.31 -9.85 6.04
CA LYS A 66 7.15 -10.20 5.21
C LYS A 66 7.53 -10.96 3.93
N GLY A 67 8.82 -11.23 3.69
CA GLY A 67 9.31 -11.98 2.54
C GLY A 67 9.54 -11.16 1.27
N TYR A 68 9.55 -9.83 1.36
CA TYR A 68 9.88 -8.99 0.21
C TYR A 68 11.39 -8.89 0.01
N THR A 69 11.83 -8.86 -1.26
CA THR A 69 13.25 -8.69 -1.61
C THR A 69 13.70 -7.22 -1.44
N ARG A 70 15.01 -7.01 -1.29
CA ARG A 70 15.57 -5.65 -1.18
C ARG A 70 15.27 -4.81 -2.43
N GLU A 71 15.28 -5.40 -3.61
CA GLU A 71 14.98 -4.75 -4.89
C GLU A 71 13.52 -4.25 -4.90
N TRP A 72 12.57 -5.08 -4.46
CA TRP A 72 11.18 -4.67 -4.35
C TRP A 72 10.99 -3.54 -3.32
N ILE A 73 11.68 -3.63 -2.18
CA ILE A 73 11.62 -2.60 -1.14
C ILE A 73 12.12 -1.25 -1.69
N ASN A 74 13.22 -1.25 -2.43
CA ASN A 74 13.74 -0.02 -3.07
C ASN A 74 12.71 0.57 -4.04
N GLN A 75 12.06 -0.25 -4.86
CA GLN A 75 10.97 0.21 -5.75
C GLN A 75 9.79 0.78 -4.94
N ARG A 76 9.47 0.15 -3.80
CA ARG A 76 8.38 0.62 -2.93
C ARG A 76 8.70 1.97 -2.29
N LEU A 77 9.92 2.20 -1.87
CA LEU A 77 10.36 3.51 -1.36
C LEU A 77 10.26 4.61 -2.42
N GLN A 78 10.68 4.32 -3.66
CA GLN A 78 10.48 5.24 -4.78
C GLN A 78 9.00 5.52 -5.05
N ALA A 79 8.15 4.50 -4.99
CA ALA A 79 6.70 4.67 -5.16
C ALA A 79 6.08 5.55 -4.05
N ILE A 80 6.62 5.53 -2.84
CA ILE A 80 6.19 6.43 -1.76
C ILE A 80 6.53 7.87 -2.10
N GLN A 81 7.74 8.13 -2.61
CA GLN A 81 8.16 9.46 -3.02
C GLN A 81 7.33 10.00 -4.19
N VAL A 82 7.16 9.21 -5.25
CA VAL A 82 6.33 9.59 -6.41
C VAL A 82 4.89 9.91 -5.98
N ARG A 83 4.34 9.10 -5.07
CA ARG A 83 3.01 9.36 -4.52
C ARG A 83 2.96 10.66 -3.72
N LYS A 84 4.00 10.96 -2.96
CA LYS A 84 4.08 12.21 -2.21
C LYS A 84 4.11 13.41 -3.16
N GLU A 85 4.91 13.38 -4.20
CA GLU A 85 4.99 14.44 -5.21
C GLU A 85 3.63 14.69 -5.88
N LEU A 86 2.88 13.63 -6.21
CA LEU A 86 1.53 13.74 -6.76
C LEU A 86 0.57 14.40 -5.76
N THR A 87 0.62 14.00 -4.50
CA THR A 87 -0.27 14.58 -3.47
C THR A 87 0.09 16.01 -3.13
N ASP A 88 1.36 16.38 -3.18
CA ASP A 88 1.83 17.76 -3.01
C ASP A 88 1.36 18.64 -4.20
N GLU A 89 1.38 18.11 -5.43
CA GLU A 89 0.83 18.79 -6.61
C GLU A 89 -0.69 18.99 -6.49
N TRP A 90 -1.44 17.97 -6.04
CA TRP A 90 -2.88 18.11 -5.79
C TRP A 90 -3.18 19.17 -4.71
N ASP A 91 -2.39 19.20 -3.65
CA ASP A 91 -2.50 20.22 -2.59
C ASP A 91 -2.27 21.63 -3.17
N ALA A 92 -1.24 21.79 -4.01
CA ALA A 92 -0.94 23.04 -4.72
C ALA A 92 -2.05 23.46 -5.70
N ARG A 93 -2.86 22.53 -6.20
CA ARG A 93 -4.02 22.79 -7.07
C ARG A 93 -5.33 22.96 -6.28
N GLY A 94 -5.28 22.96 -4.95
CA GLY A 94 -6.46 23.15 -4.10
C GLY A 94 -7.38 21.93 -4.02
N VAL A 95 -6.92 20.74 -4.41
CA VAL A 95 -7.68 19.49 -4.27
C VAL A 95 -7.84 19.16 -2.78
N GLN A 96 -9.06 18.85 -2.35
CA GLN A 96 -9.36 18.57 -0.95
C GLN A 96 -8.89 17.18 -0.52
N LYS A 97 -8.10 17.14 0.56
CA LYS A 97 -7.66 15.87 1.16
C LYS A 97 -8.85 15.00 1.57
N GLY A 98 -8.69 13.70 1.47
CA GLY A 98 -9.73 12.74 1.79
C GLY A 98 -10.53 12.32 0.56
N VAL A 99 -11.74 12.83 0.37
CA VAL A 99 -12.67 12.35 -0.66
C VAL A 99 -12.15 12.61 -2.08
N GLU A 100 -11.67 13.82 -2.37
CA GLU A 100 -11.20 14.15 -3.73
C GLU A 100 -9.91 13.40 -4.08
N TYR A 101 -8.98 13.25 -3.11
CA TYR A 101 -7.80 12.41 -3.28
C TYR A 101 -8.16 10.95 -3.58
N ALA A 102 -9.21 10.43 -2.93
CA ALA A 102 -9.69 9.07 -3.19
C ALA A 102 -10.28 8.95 -4.59
N ILE A 103 -11.07 9.95 -5.04
CA ILE A 103 -11.62 10.01 -6.39
C ILE A 103 -10.50 10.00 -7.43
N LEU A 104 -9.54 10.92 -7.32
CA LEU A 104 -8.43 11.03 -8.28
C LEU A 104 -7.56 9.76 -8.30
N THR A 105 -7.31 9.17 -7.13
CA THR A 105 -6.59 7.90 -7.02
C THR A 105 -7.35 6.76 -7.72
N ASP A 106 -8.67 6.73 -7.61
CA ASP A 106 -9.51 5.72 -8.26
C ASP A 106 -9.52 5.90 -9.78
N GLU A 107 -9.57 7.15 -10.27
CA GLU A 107 -9.49 7.46 -11.69
C GLU A 107 -8.13 7.05 -12.31
N ILE A 108 -7.02 7.33 -11.62
CA ILE A 108 -5.69 6.83 -12.03
C ILE A 108 -5.70 5.30 -12.08
N SER A 109 -6.22 4.64 -11.02
CA SER A 109 -6.28 3.18 -10.94
C SER A 109 -7.07 2.59 -12.11
N ARG A 110 -8.27 3.11 -12.38
CA ARG A 110 -9.12 2.68 -13.51
C ARG A 110 -8.41 2.84 -14.85
N ALA A 111 -7.76 3.97 -15.05
CA ALA A 111 -7.11 4.29 -16.32
C ALA A 111 -5.93 3.36 -16.64
N TRP A 112 -5.09 3.02 -15.64
CA TRP A 112 -3.94 2.16 -15.91
C TRP A 112 -4.24 0.67 -15.73
N SER A 113 -5.01 0.29 -14.67
CA SER A 113 -5.24 -1.13 -14.36
C SER A 113 -6.52 -1.69 -15.00
N GLY A 114 -7.46 -0.83 -15.40
CA GLY A 114 -8.81 -1.22 -15.82
C GLY A 114 -9.76 -1.47 -14.64
N MET A 115 -9.31 -1.25 -13.40
CA MET A 115 -10.07 -1.56 -12.19
C MET A 115 -10.08 -0.37 -11.24
N SER A 116 -11.19 -0.17 -10.53
CA SER A 116 -11.22 0.70 -9.37
C SER A 116 -10.26 0.17 -8.28
N THR A 117 -9.79 1.04 -7.41
CA THR A 117 -8.95 0.67 -6.25
C THR A 117 -9.60 -0.44 -5.43
N ARG A 118 -10.93 -0.40 -5.27
CA ARG A 118 -11.69 -1.43 -4.54
C ARG A 118 -11.67 -2.77 -5.27
N GLN A 119 -11.90 -2.78 -6.60
CA GLN A 119 -11.86 -4.00 -7.41
C GLN A 119 -10.46 -4.62 -7.38
N TYR A 120 -9.43 -3.77 -7.45
CA TYR A 120 -8.05 -4.24 -7.40
C TYR A 120 -7.69 -4.82 -6.02
N LYS A 121 -8.11 -4.19 -4.92
CA LYS A 121 -8.00 -4.77 -3.58
C LYS A 121 -8.69 -6.12 -3.48
N ASN A 122 -9.91 -6.24 -4.00
CA ASN A 122 -10.64 -7.50 -4.01
C ASN A 122 -9.91 -8.60 -4.79
N LEU A 123 -9.34 -8.28 -5.96
CA LEU A 123 -8.52 -9.22 -6.73
C LEU A 123 -7.31 -9.73 -5.93
N LYS A 124 -6.68 -8.85 -5.14
CA LYS A 124 -5.55 -9.20 -4.27
C LYS A 124 -5.97 -9.85 -2.93
N GLY A 125 -7.27 -10.02 -2.67
CA GLY A 125 -7.79 -10.57 -1.40
C GLY A 125 -7.60 -9.64 -0.20
N LEU A 126 -7.48 -8.31 -0.42
CA LEU A 126 -7.19 -7.31 0.61
C LEU A 126 -8.47 -6.69 1.17
N THR A 127 -8.47 -6.42 2.46
CA THR A 127 -9.54 -5.71 3.16
C THR A 127 -9.10 -4.31 3.60
N LYS A 128 -8.17 -4.24 4.56
CA LYS A 128 -7.63 -2.98 5.13
C LYS A 128 -6.22 -2.66 4.67
N GLU A 129 -5.52 -3.65 4.15
CA GLU A 129 -4.12 -3.57 3.77
C GLU A 129 -3.90 -2.53 2.66
N ASN A 130 -2.68 -1.99 2.59
CA ASN A 130 -2.30 -1.06 1.53
C ASN A 130 -2.15 -1.84 0.21
N LEU A 131 -2.85 -1.38 -0.84
CA LEU A 131 -2.80 -2.02 -2.15
C LEU A 131 -1.38 -2.05 -2.74
N ARG A 132 -0.63 -0.94 -2.61
CA ARG A 132 0.73 -0.83 -3.17
C ARG A 132 1.72 -1.77 -2.49
N ASP A 133 1.51 -2.08 -1.21
CA ASP A 133 2.33 -3.06 -0.48
C ASP A 133 2.08 -4.50 -0.96
N ASN A 134 1.03 -4.72 -1.74
CA ASN A 134 0.64 -6.02 -2.29
C ASN A 134 0.74 -6.08 -3.82
N MET A 135 1.39 -5.11 -4.44
CA MET A 135 1.71 -5.11 -5.87
C MET A 135 2.99 -5.89 -6.15
N THR A 136 3.06 -6.54 -7.32
CA THR A 136 4.32 -7.06 -7.86
C THR A 136 5.24 -5.89 -8.25
N THR A 137 6.51 -6.18 -8.55
CA THR A 137 7.44 -5.13 -8.99
C THR A 137 6.93 -4.40 -10.24
N LEU A 138 6.42 -5.14 -11.23
CA LEU A 138 5.94 -4.54 -12.48
C LEU A 138 4.65 -3.74 -12.30
N GLU A 139 3.71 -4.25 -11.48
CA GLU A 139 2.51 -3.48 -11.10
C GLU A 139 2.88 -2.18 -10.39
N LEU A 140 3.87 -2.22 -9.51
CA LEU A 140 4.34 -1.06 -8.76
C LEU A 140 4.99 -0.02 -9.66
N VAL A 141 5.83 -0.46 -10.63
CA VAL A 141 6.47 0.42 -11.63
C VAL A 141 5.41 1.10 -12.51
N LEU A 142 4.40 0.37 -12.98
CA LEU A 142 3.32 0.95 -13.79
C LEU A 142 2.44 1.91 -12.98
N ASN A 143 2.19 1.61 -11.71
CA ASN A 143 1.50 2.54 -10.82
C ASN A 143 2.32 3.84 -10.61
N MET A 144 3.64 3.73 -10.43
CA MET A 144 4.52 4.89 -10.34
C MET A 144 4.52 5.70 -11.63
N LEU A 145 4.55 5.03 -12.80
CA LEU A 145 4.46 5.70 -14.09
C LEU A 145 3.16 6.50 -14.22
N ALA A 146 2.02 5.90 -13.83
CA ALA A 146 0.73 6.57 -13.84
C ALA A 146 0.72 7.82 -12.94
N GLU A 147 1.26 7.71 -11.73
CA GLU A 147 1.31 8.80 -10.75
C GLU A 147 2.27 9.91 -11.19
N ALA A 148 3.48 9.56 -11.63
CA ALA A 148 4.47 10.53 -12.12
C ALA A 148 3.96 11.28 -13.37
N THR A 149 3.37 10.57 -14.33
CA THR A 149 2.81 11.17 -15.54
C THR A 149 1.63 12.08 -15.20
N THR A 150 0.79 11.70 -14.26
CA THR A 150 -0.31 12.56 -13.76
C THR A 150 0.25 13.86 -13.16
N THR A 151 1.30 13.77 -12.34
CA THR A 151 1.98 14.93 -11.74
C THR A 151 2.52 15.86 -12.83
N GLU A 152 3.20 15.31 -13.83
CA GLU A 152 3.79 16.12 -14.91
C GLU A 152 2.72 16.80 -15.77
N ILE A 153 1.65 16.09 -16.15
CA ILE A 153 0.53 16.67 -16.89
C ILE A 153 -0.16 17.74 -16.05
N SER A 154 -0.32 17.53 -14.74
CA SER A 154 -0.90 18.52 -13.82
C SER A 154 -0.08 19.82 -13.79
N LYS A 155 1.23 19.73 -13.66
CA LYS A 155 2.13 20.89 -13.68
C LYS A 155 2.00 21.69 -14.98
N GLN A 156 1.88 21.01 -16.13
CA GLN A 156 1.77 21.66 -17.43
C GLN A 156 0.38 22.30 -17.67
N LYS A 157 -0.69 21.60 -17.26
CA LYS A 157 -2.08 22.04 -17.52
C LYS A 157 -2.64 22.97 -16.46
N ALA A 158 -2.05 22.97 -15.26
CA ALA A 158 -2.48 23.76 -14.10
C ALA A 158 -3.99 23.67 -13.83
N PRO A 159 -4.56 22.45 -13.63
CA PRO A 159 -6.00 22.27 -13.44
C PRO A 159 -6.49 23.04 -12.20
N ALA A 160 -7.62 23.77 -12.35
CA ALA A 160 -8.17 24.61 -11.30
C ALA A 160 -9.42 24.01 -10.63
N THR A 161 -10.03 23.00 -11.24
CA THR A 161 -11.25 22.35 -10.76
C THR A 161 -11.04 20.85 -10.55
N LEU A 162 -11.90 20.22 -9.73
CA LEU A 162 -11.88 18.78 -9.56
C LEU A 162 -12.10 18.03 -10.89
N SER A 163 -12.99 18.53 -11.76
CA SER A 163 -13.24 17.92 -13.08
C SER A 163 -11.99 17.92 -13.93
N GLU A 164 -11.27 19.02 -14.01
CA GLU A 164 -10.00 19.12 -14.74
C GLU A 164 -8.92 18.20 -14.14
N ASN A 165 -8.85 18.10 -12.82
CA ASN A 165 -7.96 17.17 -12.14
C ASN A 165 -8.31 15.70 -12.45
N ILE A 166 -9.60 15.35 -12.59
CA ILE A 166 -10.05 14.02 -13.04
C ILE A 166 -9.54 13.73 -14.45
N ASP A 167 -9.66 14.69 -15.38
CA ASP A 167 -9.19 14.50 -16.75
C ASP A 167 -7.66 14.34 -16.81
N VAL A 168 -6.93 15.07 -15.98
CA VAL A 168 -5.46 14.92 -15.83
C VAL A 168 -5.13 13.54 -15.26
N ALA A 169 -5.84 13.09 -14.22
CA ALA A 169 -5.65 11.77 -13.61
C ALA A 169 -5.89 10.63 -14.61
N ARG A 170 -6.95 10.73 -15.43
CA ARG A 170 -7.23 9.77 -16.50
C ARG A 170 -6.14 9.78 -17.58
N ALA A 171 -5.68 10.95 -17.97
CA ALA A 171 -4.63 11.08 -18.99
C ALA A 171 -3.30 10.45 -18.51
N GLY A 172 -2.87 10.74 -17.27
CA GLY A 172 -1.66 10.16 -16.69
C GLY A 172 -1.78 8.64 -16.51
N GLY A 173 -2.91 8.18 -15.99
CA GLY A 173 -3.19 6.75 -15.84
C GLY A 173 -3.22 6.02 -17.19
N LYS A 174 -3.75 6.66 -18.24
CA LYS A 174 -3.81 6.07 -19.60
C LYS A 174 -2.41 5.76 -20.15
N VAL A 175 -1.42 6.60 -19.93
CA VAL A 175 -0.04 6.35 -20.39
C VAL A 175 0.48 5.02 -19.81
N ALA A 176 0.31 4.79 -18.53
CA ALA A 176 0.69 3.53 -17.89
C ALA A 176 -0.18 2.36 -18.34
N GLY A 177 -1.48 2.60 -18.61
CA GLY A 177 -2.39 1.61 -19.16
C GLY A 177 -2.01 1.14 -20.56
N ASP A 178 -1.57 2.05 -21.41
CA ASP A 178 -1.08 1.72 -22.76
C ASP A 178 0.25 0.96 -22.67
N ALA A 179 1.17 1.36 -21.78
CA ALA A 179 2.40 0.62 -21.50
C ALA A 179 2.09 -0.81 -20.98
N ARG A 180 1.14 -0.97 -20.05
CA ARG A 180 0.70 -2.29 -19.58
C ARG A 180 0.22 -3.17 -20.73
N LYS A 181 -0.65 -2.67 -21.59
CA LYS A 181 -1.17 -3.42 -22.75
C LYS A 181 -0.08 -3.83 -23.71
N ALA A 182 0.88 -2.94 -23.96
CA ALA A 182 2.04 -3.24 -24.80
C ALA A 182 2.89 -4.39 -24.21
N ILE A 183 3.15 -4.36 -22.91
CA ILE A 183 3.86 -5.44 -22.21
C ILE A 183 3.08 -6.76 -22.31
N GLU A 184 1.78 -6.76 -21.99
CA GLU A 184 0.92 -7.93 -22.06
C GLU A 184 0.85 -8.52 -23.48
N THR A 185 0.85 -7.68 -24.50
CA THR A 185 0.89 -8.11 -25.90
C THR A 185 2.23 -8.77 -26.28
N GLN A 186 3.36 -8.25 -25.79
CA GLN A 186 4.69 -8.76 -26.08
C GLN A 186 5.00 -10.03 -25.30
N THR A 187 4.52 -10.15 -24.07
CA THR A 187 4.83 -11.27 -23.17
C THR A 187 3.80 -12.39 -23.23
N GLY A 188 2.58 -12.10 -23.68
CA GLY A 188 1.45 -13.03 -23.62
C GLY A 188 0.92 -13.28 -22.20
N VAL A 189 1.42 -12.55 -21.19
CA VAL A 189 1.09 -12.76 -19.78
C VAL A 189 0.47 -11.50 -19.18
N PRO A 190 -0.65 -11.60 -18.44
CA PRO A 190 -1.21 -10.47 -17.73
C PRO A 190 -0.22 -9.89 -16.71
N VAL A 191 -0.07 -8.58 -16.70
CA VAL A 191 0.77 -7.87 -15.70
C VAL A 191 0.11 -7.93 -14.32
N ILE A 192 -1.21 -7.74 -14.28
CA ILE A 192 -1.95 -7.70 -13.03
C ILE A 192 -2.34 -9.10 -12.60
N THR A 193 -1.95 -9.48 -11.38
CA THR A 193 -2.20 -10.81 -10.81
C THR A 193 -2.85 -10.71 -9.43
N SER A 194 -3.38 -11.83 -8.94
CA SER A 194 -3.88 -11.93 -7.55
C SER A 194 -2.76 -12.03 -6.51
N LYS A 195 -1.52 -12.32 -6.94
CA LYS A 195 -0.36 -12.53 -6.05
C LYS A 195 0.43 -11.24 -5.83
N ASN A 196 1.07 -11.12 -4.68
CA ASN A 196 2.04 -10.06 -4.39
C ASN A 196 3.48 -10.51 -4.72
N ALA A 197 4.44 -9.60 -4.60
CA ALA A 197 5.84 -9.87 -4.92
C ALA A 197 6.46 -10.96 -4.02
N ALA A 198 6.12 -11.00 -2.74
CA ALA A 198 6.63 -12.03 -1.82
C ALA A 198 6.14 -13.42 -2.20
N GLN A 199 4.84 -13.57 -2.51
CA GLN A 199 4.26 -14.83 -2.97
C GLN A 199 4.83 -15.30 -4.30
N LEU A 200 5.16 -14.40 -5.21
CA LEU A 200 5.81 -14.76 -6.48
C LEU A 200 7.25 -15.20 -6.25
N SER A 201 8.00 -14.54 -5.38
CA SER A 201 9.36 -14.91 -5.01
C SER A 201 9.42 -16.32 -4.42
N GLU A 202 8.52 -16.61 -3.47
CA GLU A 202 8.41 -17.95 -2.86
C GLU A 202 8.11 -19.04 -3.90
N LEU A 203 7.19 -18.77 -4.83
CA LEU A 203 6.89 -19.74 -5.91
C LEU A 203 8.09 -20.03 -6.80
N VAL A 204 8.86 -19.00 -7.17
CA VAL A 204 10.06 -19.16 -8.00
C VAL A 204 11.12 -19.97 -7.25
N THR A 205 11.32 -19.68 -5.95
CA THR A 205 12.26 -20.46 -5.12
C THR A 205 11.87 -21.93 -5.05
N ASN A 206 10.61 -22.23 -4.77
CA ASN A 206 10.11 -23.60 -4.69
C ASN A 206 10.26 -24.34 -6.03
N LEU A 207 9.99 -23.69 -7.16
CA LEU A 207 10.16 -24.29 -8.48
C LEU A 207 11.63 -24.58 -8.81
N LEU A 208 12.56 -23.74 -8.40
CA LEU A 208 14.00 -23.96 -8.60
C LEU A 208 14.52 -25.09 -7.71
N GLU A 209 14.05 -25.20 -6.47
CA GLU A 209 14.40 -26.32 -5.57
C GLU A 209 13.87 -27.65 -6.08
N ASP A 210 12.62 -27.69 -6.59
CA ASP A 210 12.02 -28.87 -7.17
C ASP A 210 12.75 -29.31 -8.47
N ALA A 211 13.20 -28.37 -9.29
CA ALA A 211 13.98 -28.64 -10.48
C ALA A 211 15.37 -29.21 -10.12
N GLY A 212 16.05 -28.63 -9.15
CA GLY A 212 17.36 -29.10 -8.68
C GLY A 212 17.33 -30.47 -7.99
N ASN A 213 16.16 -30.86 -7.43
CA ASN A 213 15.97 -32.20 -6.84
C ASN A 213 15.63 -33.27 -7.86
N LYS A 214 15.21 -32.93 -9.08
CA LYS A 214 14.92 -33.88 -10.17
C LYS A 214 16.16 -34.24 -10.99
N GLU A 215 17.26 -33.51 -10.86
CA GLU A 215 18.52 -33.77 -11.55
C GLU A 215 19.53 -34.57 -10.68
N LYS A 216 19.15 -34.99 -9.48
CA LYS A 216 19.90 -35.91 -8.61
C LYS A 216 19.24 -37.28 -8.59
#